data_cb41a93592b2169494301f74595a04c7
#
_entry.id   cb41a93592b2169494301f74595a04c7
#
_cell.length_a   1.000
_cell.length_b   1.000
_cell.length_c   1.000
_cell.angle_alpha   90.00
_cell.angle_beta   90.00
_cell.angle_gamma   90.00
#
_symmetry.space_group_name_H-M   'P 1'
#
loop_
_entity.id
_entity.type
_entity.pdbx_description
1 polymer ?
#
loop_
_entity_poly.entity_id
_entity_poly.type
_entity_poly.pdbx_seq_one_letter_code
_entity_poly.pdbx_strand_id
1 'polypeptide(L)'
;MSHDVKTHRGLTTEGVVDAALQLADKAGIEAVSIRRLASTLEVTPMAIYRHVRDKAHLLDLMADRLLGQLALVQADGSTWQAALRRVAESLLGVVQEHPAAPLLLARPFESATALQISETMLAILDRAGFGPVESVRLMQVLTGMILGPAIHRATYAIAWRERSTVRTHEQAAPTALPAGEFPYLSRVADQLVDWSRGPAIDQLTIELWVASVEELADRQKRGMRFEGRPRG
;
A
#
# COMPACT_ATOMS: atom_id res chain seq x y z
N MET A 1 38.80 -33.12 -0.82
CA MET A 1 38.31 -31.78 -0.56
C MET A 1 37.36 -31.42 -1.70
N SER A 2 36.09 -31.75 -1.54
CA SER A 2 35.05 -31.50 -2.54
C SER A 2 34.56 -30.07 -2.38
N HIS A 3 34.82 -29.22 -3.36
CA HIS A 3 34.15 -27.94 -3.50
C HIS A 3 32.73 -28.24 -3.99
N ASP A 4 31.77 -28.04 -3.06
CA ASP A 4 30.35 -27.95 -3.39
C ASP A 4 30.14 -26.76 -4.34
N VAL A 5 30.01 -27.05 -5.62
CA VAL A 5 29.56 -26.12 -6.64
C VAL A 5 28.05 -25.88 -6.34
N LYS A 6 27.73 -24.87 -5.52
CA LYS A 6 26.39 -24.34 -5.45
C LYS A 6 25.94 -23.97 -6.86
N THR A 7 25.05 -24.77 -7.41
CA THR A 7 24.39 -24.55 -8.70
C THR A 7 23.76 -23.16 -8.65
N HIS A 8 24.36 -22.18 -9.31
CA HIS A 8 23.79 -20.88 -9.54
C HIS A 8 22.55 -21.09 -10.41
N ARG A 9 21.38 -21.20 -9.81
CA ARG A 9 20.13 -20.91 -10.54
C ARG A 9 20.35 -19.54 -11.14
N GLY A 10 20.30 -19.45 -12.49
CA GLY A 10 20.57 -18.21 -13.20
C GLY A 10 19.72 -17.08 -12.57
N LEU A 11 20.34 -15.92 -12.34
CA LEU A 11 19.63 -14.73 -11.84
C LEU A 11 18.48 -14.41 -12.80
N THR A 12 17.28 -14.23 -12.27
CA THR A 12 16.08 -13.86 -13.04
C THR A 12 15.60 -12.47 -12.61
N THR A 13 14.82 -11.82 -13.44
CA THR A 13 14.23 -10.50 -13.11
C THR A 13 13.34 -10.63 -11.88
N GLU A 14 12.54 -11.70 -11.79
CA GLU A 14 11.68 -11.98 -10.63
C GLU A 14 12.50 -12.15 -9.35
N GLY A 15 13.60 -12.89 -9.42
CA GLY A 15 14.51 -13.09 -8.27
C GLY A 15 15.16 -11.78 -7.81
N VAL A 16 15.50 -10.90 -8.74
CA VAL A 16 16.03 -9.56 -8.43
C VAL A 16 14.97 -8.71 -7.75
N VAL A 17 13.72 -8.73 -8.25
CA VAL A 17 12.59 -7.97 -7.71
C VAL A 17 12.20 -8.50 -6.31
N ASP A 18 12.10 -9.81 -6.14
CA ASP A 18 11.75 -10.42 -4.86
C ASP A 18 12.80 -10.10 -3.78
N ALA A 19 14.09 -10.15 -4.11
CA ALA A 19 15.16 -9.76 -3.20
C ALA A 19 15.12 -8.26 -2.87
N ALA A 20 14.75 -7.42 -3.84
CA ALA A 20 14.59 -5.97 -3.62
C ALA A 20 13.40 -5.66 -2.71
N LEU A 21 12.27 -6.37 -2.86
CA LEU A 21 11.11 -6.27 -1.95
C LEU A 21 11.49 -6.67 -0.54
N GLN A 22 12.15 -7.82 -0.36
CA GLN A 22 12.63 -8.26 0.97
C GLN A 22 13.56 -7.24 1.62
N LEU A 23 14.44 -6.62 0.83
CA LEU A 23 15.32 -5.57 1.33
C LEU A 23 14.55 -4.32 1.73
N ALA A 24 13.56 -3.91 0.93
CA ALA A 24 12.68 -2.78 1.21
C ALA A 24 11.85 -3.02 2.48
N ASP A 25 11.26 -4.19 2.64
CA ASP A 25 10.45 -4.54 3.81
C ASP A 25 11.28 -4.55 5.10
N LYS A 26 12.53 -5.03 5.03
CA LYS A 26 13.43 -5.09 6.21
C LYS A 26 14.04 -3.75 6.58
N ALA A 27 14.42 -2.95 5.59
CA ALA A 27 15.29 -1.78 5.80
C ALA A 27 14.73 -0.46 5.26
N GLY A 28 13.53 -0.48 4.66
CA GLY A 28 12.89 0.65 4.01
C GLY A 28 13.29 0.80 2.55
N ILE A 29 12.45 1.50 1.77
CA ILE A 29 12.64 1.72 0.34
C ILE A 29 13.95 2.48 0.02
N GLU A 30 14.40 3.34 0.92
CA GLU A 30 15.64 4.11 0.76
C GLU A 30 16.89 3.20 0.80
N ALA A 31 16.79 2.07 1.48
CA ALA A 31 17.87 1.08 1.54
C ALA A 31 18.06 0.32 0.21
N VAL A 32 17.08 0.36 -0.69
CA VAL A 32 17.15 -0.32 -2.00
C VAL A 32 18.09 0.44 -2.92
N SER A 33 19.20 -0.19 -3.25
CA SER A 33 20.15 0.29 -4.25
C SER A 33 20.75 -0.89 -5.02
N ILE A 34 21.09 -0.66 -6.28
CA ILE A 34 21.69 -1.69 -7.14
C ILE A 34 22.92 -2.33 -6.48
N ARG A 35 23.77 -1.50 -5.85
CA ARG A 35 24.98 -1.97 -5.17
C ARG A 35 24.66 -2.87 -3.97
N ARG A 36 23.70 -2.47 -3.14
CA ARG A 36 23.31 -3.25 -1.95
C ARG A 36 22.60 -4.54 -2.35
N LEU A 37 21.75 -4.48 -3.39
CA LEU A 37 21.07 -5.65 -3.93
C LEU A 37 22.06 -6.65 -4.52
N ALA A 38 23.06 -6.19 -5.29
CA ALA A 38 24.13 -7.02 -5.82
C ALA A 38 24.93 -7.72 -4.70
N SER A 39 25.24 -6.99 -3.62
CA SER A 39 25.88 -7.56 -2.42
C SER A 39 25.00 -8.62 -1.74
N THR A 40 23.68 -8.36 -1.61
CA THR A 40 22.72 -9.31 -1.00
C THR A 40 22.58 -10.60 -1.80
N LEU A 41 22.63 -10.50 -3.13
CA LEU A 41 22.51 -11.62 -4.07
C LEU A 41 23.86 -12.29 -4.40
N GLU A 42 24.96 -11.78 -3.83
CA GLU A 42 26.34 -12.26 -4.08
C GLU A 42 26.70 -12.23 -5.59
N VAL A 43 26.26 -11.20 -6.29
CA VAL A 43 26.54 -10.99 -7.72
C VAL A 43 27.17 -9.62 -7.97
N THR A 44 27.64 -9.39 -9.20
CA THR A 44 28.13 -8.05 -9.59
C THR A 44 26.98 -7.09 -9.86
N PRO A 45 27.14 -5.76 -9.66
CA PRO A 45 26.14 -4.78 -10.07
C PRO A 45 25.77 -4.88 -11.55
N MET A 46 26.71 -5.25 -12.42
CA MET A 46 26.46 -5.46 -13.85
C MET A 46 25.52 -6.63 -14.13
N ALA A 47 25.51 -7.67 -13.27
CA ALA A 47 24.54 -8.76 -13.37
C ALA A 47 23.12 -8.26 -13.10
N ILE A 48 22.92 -7.35 -12.12
CA ILE A 48 21.62 -6.72 -11.85
C ILE A 48 21.17 -5.86 -13.04
N TYR A 49 22.07 -5.06 -13.63
CA TYR A 49 21.74 -4.22 -14.79
C TYR A 49 21.30 -4.98 -16.04
N ARG A 50 21.50 -6.29 -16.11
CA ARG A 50 20.91 -7.12 -17.18
C ARG A 50 19.41 -7.32 -17.03
N HIS A 51 18.87 -7.12 -15.82
CA HIS A 51 17.46 -7.33 -15.47
C HIS A 51 16.69 -6.03 -15.26
N VAL A 52 17.39 -4.97 -14.83
CA VAL A 52 16.78 -3.66 -14.57
C VAL A 52 17.62 -2.55 -15.18
N ARG A 53 16.99 -1.54 -15.78
CA ARG A 53 17.68 -0.42 -16.42
C ARG A 53 18.35 0.52 -15.39
N ASP A 54 17.60 0.81 -14.33
CA ASP A 54 18.00 1.73 -13.28
C ASP A 54 17.18 1.46 -12.01
N LYS A 55 17.38 2.28 -10.96
CA LYS A 55 16.64 2.18 -9.70
C LYS A 55 15.14 2.48 -9.90
N ALA A 56 14.77 3.42 -10.74
CA ALA A 56 13.37 3.76 -10.98
C ALA A 56 12.63 2.58 -11.59
N HIS A 57 13.20 1.96 -12.63
CA HIS A 57 12.65 0.76 -13.24
C HIS A 57 12.55 -0.43 -12.26
N LEU A 58 13.54 -0.61 -11.37
CA LEU A 58 13.45 -1.61 -10.30
C LEU A 58 12.26 -1.36 -9.39
N LEU A 59 12.05 -0.11 -8.94
CA LEU A 59 10.93 0.26 -8.09
C LEU A 59 9.57 0.09 -8.78
N ASP A 60 9.51 0.31 -10.10
CA ASP A 60 8.29 0.07 -10.88
C ASP A 60 7.98 -1.43 -10.99
N LEU A 61 9.00 -2.27 -11.22
CA LEU A 61 8.83 -3.73 -11.20
C LEU A 61 8.43 -4.25 -9.82
N MET A 62 8.96 -3.66 -8.73
CA MET A 62 8.54 -3.99 -7.37
C MET A 62 7.07 -3.64 -7.13
N ALA A 63 6.62 -2.46 -7.58
CA ALA A 63 5.22 -2.06 -7.48
C ALA A 63 4.30 -2.98 -8.30
N ASP A 64 4.69 -3.31 -9.54
CA ASP A 64 3.96 -4.25 -10.39
C ASP A 64 3.86 -5.65 -9.77
N ARG A 65 4.94 -6.14 -9.15
CA ARG A 65 4.97 -7.41 -8.43
C ARG A 65 4.01 -7.43 -7.24
N LEU A 66 3.88 -6.33 -6.49
CA LEU A 66 2.93 -6.18 -5.40
C LEU A 66 1.49 -6.16 -5.92
N LEU A 67 1.22 -5.41 -6.99
CA LEU A 67 -0.10 -5.39 -7.62
C LEU A 67 -0.50 -6.73 -8.22
N GLY A 68 0.46 -7.51 -8.72
CA GLY A 68 0.22 -8.86 -9.22
C GLY A 68 -0.24 -9.86 -8.14
N GLN A 69 -0.11 -9.52 -6.86
CA GLN A 69 -0.64 -10.31 -5.74
C GLN A 69 -2.11 -10.02 -5.46
N LEU A 70 -2.65 -8.91 -6.00
CA LEU A 70 -4.05 -8.58 -5.80
C LEU A 70 -4.94 -9.65 -6.45
N ALA A 71 -5.88 -10.18 -5.68
CA ALA A 71 -6.92 -11.05 -6.19
C ALA A 71 -7.83 -10.27 -7.13
N LEU A 72 -7.51 -10.27 -8.42
CA LEU A 72 -8.40 -9.72 -9.44
C LEU A 72 -9.67 -10.56 -9.45
N VAL A 73 -10.76 -9.94 -9.04
CA VAL A 73 -12.07 -10.56 -9.04
C VAL A 73 -12.52 -10.74 -10.49
N GLN A 74 -12.36 -11.95 -11.03
CA GLN A 74 -13.05 -12.30 -12.25
C GLN A 74 -14.56 -12.28 -12.00
N ALA A 75 -15.35 -12.04 -13.03
CA ALA A 75 -16.81 -12.01 -12.94
C ALA A 75 -17.36 -13.40 -12.57
N ASP A 76 -17.41 -13.67 -11.26
CA ASP A 76 -17.82 -14.95 -10.66
C ASP A 76 -19.31 -14.97 -10.28
N GLY A 77 -20.11 -14.03 -10.80
CA GLY A 77 -21.53 -13.89 -10.44
C GLY A 77 -21.78 -13.25 -9.08
N SER A 78 -20.74 -12.82 -8.35
CA SER A 78 -20.91 -12.15 -7.07
C SER A 78 -21.56 -10.76 -7.23
N THR A 79 -22.16 -10.27 -6.13
CA THR A 79 -22.64 -8.89 -6.06
C THR A 79 -21.46 -7.93 -6.20
N TRP A 80 -21.72 -6.73 -6.72
CA TRP A 80 -20.68 -5.70 -6.82
C TRP A 80 -20.10 -5.33 -5.47
N GLN A 81 -20.89 -5.38 -4.39
CA GLN A 81 -20.43 -5.13 -3.01
C GLN A 81 -19.39 -6.17 -2.58
N ALA A 82 -19.69 -7.46 -2.80
CA ALA A 82 -18.75 -8.53 -2.48
C ALA A 82 -17.47 -8.45 -3.31
N ALA A 83 -17.58 -8.07 -4.58
CA ALA A 83 -16.43 -7.86 -5.45
C ALA A 83 -15.56 -6.68 -4.96
N LEU A 84 -16.20 -5.56 -4.60
CA LEU A 84 -15.54 -4.36 -4.10
C LEU A 84 -14.79 -4.64 -2.79
N ARG A 85 -15.45 -5.35 -1.85
CA ARG A 85 -14.86 -5.78 -0.59
C ARG A 85 -13.61 -6.63 -0.81
N ARG A 86 -13.67 -7.63 -1.70
CA ARG A 86 -12.52 -8.50 -2.00
C ARG A 86 -11.32 -7.74 -2.55
N VAL A 87 -11.54 -6.77 -3.43
CA VAL A 87 -10.45 -5.92 -3.95
C VAL A 87 -9.82 -5.11 -2.82
N ALA A 88 -10.64 -4.51 -1.95
CA ALA A 88 -10.16 -3.73 -0.81
C ALA A 88 -9.39 -4.60 0.19
N GLU A 89 -9.91 -5.77 0.54
CA GLU A 89 -9.26 -6.74 1.43
C GLU A 89 -7.94 -7.26 0.85
N SER A 90 -7.91 -7.52 -0.46
CA SER A 90 -6.68 -7.95 -1.13
C SER A 90 -5.60 -6.87 -1.12
N LEU A 91 -5.96 -5.60 -1.38
CA LEU A 91 -5.02 -4.49 -1.27
C LEU A 91 -4.54 -4.30 0.17
N LEU A 92 -5.45 -4.42 1.13
CA LEU A 92 -5.09 -4.38 2.55
C LEU A 92 -4.10 -5.48 2.92
N GLY A 93 -4.32 -6.72 2.44
CA GLY A 93 -3.40 -7.84 2.64
C GLY A 93 -2.00 -7.53 2.15
N VAL A 94 -1.86 -7.04 0.93
CA VAL A 94 -0.56 -6.63 0.35
C VAL A 94 0.13 -5.56 1.22
N VAL A 95 -0.62 -4.56 1.69
CA VAL A 95 -0.06 -3.49 2.55
C VAL A 95 0.36 -4.01 3.92
N GLN A 96 -0.34 -5.02 4.46
CA GLN A 96 0.00 -5.64 5.75
C GLN A 96 1.20 -6.57 5.65
N GLU A 97 1.32 -7.32 4.56
CA GLU A 97 2.43 -8.25 4.32
C GLU A 97 3.73 -7.54 3.93
N HIS A 98 3.61 -6.38 3.26
CA HIS A 98 4.75 -5.62 2.73
C HIS A 98 4.80 -4.20 3.31
N PRO A 99 5.58 -3.97 4.38
CA PRO A 99 5.76 -2.63 4.97
C PRO A 99 6.25 -1.56 3.99
N ALA A 100 6.93 -1.94 2.91
CA ALA A 100 7.37 -1.04 1.84
C ALA A 100 6.28 -0.72 0.81
N ALA A 101 5.20 -1.53 0.72
CA ALA A 101 4.17 -1.41 -0.29
C ALA A 101 3.51 -0.01 -0.33
N PRO A 102 3.15 0.63 0.79
CA PRO A 102 2.50 1.94 0.74
C PRO A 102 3.31 2.99 -0.01
N LEU A 103 4.63 3.04 0.23
CA LEU A 103 5.52 4.00 -0.44
C LEU A 103 5.80 3.63 -1.90
N LEU A 104 5.80 2.35 -2.24
CA LEU A 104 5.95 1.88 -3.61
C LEU A 104 4.70 2.18 -4.45
N LEU A 105 3.52 1.87 -3.93
CA LEU A 105 2.23 2.03 -4.63
C LEU A 105 1.75 3.49 -4.70
N ALA A 106 2.24 4.37 -3.83
CA ALA A 106 1.93 5.80 -3.90
C ALA A 106 2.73 6.55 -4.98
N ARG A 107 3.75 5.92 -5.58
CA ARG A 107 4.51 6.53 -6.67
C ARG A 107 3.72 6.45 -7.98
N PRO A 108 3.82 7.47 -8.86
CA PRO A 108 3.34 7.33 -10.22
C PRO A 108 4.14 6.21 -10.93
N PHE A 109 3.44 5.24 -11.48
CA PHE A 109 4.02 4.21 -12.34
C PHE A 109 2.93 3.66 -13.27
N GLU A 110 3.35 3.15 -14.42
CA GLU A 110 2.46 2.55 -15.40
C GLU A 110 2.86 1.09 -15.62
N SER A 111 1.88 0.19 -15.53
CA SER A 111 2.06 -1.21 -15.82
C SER A 111 0.78 -1.83 -16.37
N ALA A 112 0.90 -2.94 -17.08
CA ALA A 112 -0.26 -3.69 -17.56
C ALA A 112 -1.12 -4.18 -16.39
N THR A 113 -0.50 -4.58 -15.28
CA THR A 113 -1.19 -5.03 -14.05
C THR A 113 -2.01 -3.89 -13.43
N ALA A 114 -1.43 -2.68 -13.33
CA ALA A 114 -2.15 -1.52 -12.80
C ALA A 114 -3.37 -1.15 -13.67
N LEU A 115 -3.23 -1.22 -15.00
CA LEU A 115 -4.34 -1.00 -15.93
C LEU A 115 -5.44 -2.06 -15.77
N GLN A 116 -5.10 -3.34 -15.63
CA GLN A 116 -6.08 -4.41 -15.40
C GLN A 116 -6.83 -4.25 -14.08
N ILE A 117 -6.15 -3.83 -13.01
CA ILE A 117 -6.79 -3.56 -11.73
C ILE A 117 -7.77 -2.40 -11.86
N SER A 118 -7.34 -1.32 -12.52
CA SER A 118 -8.19 -0.15 -12.77
C SER A 118 -9.43 -0.52 -13.58
N GLU A 119 -9.27 -1.29 -14.64
CA GLU A 119 -10.37 -1.79 -15.47
C GLU A 119 -11.35 -2.64 -14.67
N THR A 120 -10.82 -3.55 -13.83
CA THR A 120 -11.64 -4.39 -12.94
C THR A 120 -12.44 -3.53 -11.95
N MET A 121 -11.83 -2.53 -11.35
CA MET A 121 -12.51 -1.62 -10.42
C MET A 121 -13.59 -0.80 -11.11
N LEU A 122 -13.30 -0.26 -12.30
CA LEU A 122 -14.28 0.49 -13.08
C LEU A 122 -15.48 -0.39 -13.47
N ALA A 123 -15.25 -1.64 -13.88
CA ALA A 123 -16.32 -2.58 -14.19
C ALA A 123 -17.19 -2.94 -12.97
N ILE A 124 -16.60 -3.04 -11.77
CA ILE A 124 -17.35 -3.26 -10.51
C ILE A 124 -18.24 -2.05 -10.22
N LEU A 125 -17.71 -0.84 -10.34
CA LEU A 125 -18.43 0.40 -10.03
C LEU A 125 -19.50 0.72 -11.08
N ASP A 126 -19.27 0.39 -12.35
CA ASP A 126 -20.29 0.48 -13.40
C ASP A 126 -21.49 -0.43 -13.10
N ARG A 127 -21.26 -1.67 -12.65
CA ARG A 127 -22.34 -2.57 -12.17
C ARG A 127 -23.10 -2.01 -10.96
N ALA A 128 -22.46 -1.18 -10.15
CA ALA A 128 -23.10 -0.47 -9.05
C ALA A 128 -23.94 0.72 -9.52
N GLY A 129 -23.81 1.13 -10.80
CA GLY A 129 -24.55 2.21 -11.44
C GLY A 129 -23.81 3.54 -11.46
N PHE A 130 -22.51 3.59 -11.10
CA PHE A 130 -21.73 4.83 -11.15
C PHE A 130 -21.24 5.15 -12.56
N GLY A 131 -21.26 6.44 -12.90
CA GLY A 131 -20.66 6.93 -14.14
C GLY A 131 -19.13 6.94 -14.07
N PRO A 132 -18.44 7.14 -15.21
CA PRO A 132 -16.97 7.06 -15.26
C PRO A 132 -16.26 8.02 -14.31
N VAL A 133 -16.74 9.26 -14.17
CA VAL A 133 -16.13 10.27 -13.32
C VAL A 133 -16.24 9.92 -11.83
N GLU A 134 -17.42 9.47 -11.42
CA GLU A 134 -17.68 9.02 -10.05
C GLU A 134 -16.84 7.78 -9.73
N SER A 135 -16.76 6.83 -10.65
CA SER A 135 -15.96 5.60 -10.49
C SER A 135 -14.48 5.90 -10.27
N VAL A 136 -13.88 6.81 -11.04
CA VAL A 136 -12.49 7.22 -10.83
C VAL A 136 -12.31 7.88 -9.46
N ARG A 137 -13.24 8.74 -9.02
CA ARG A 137 -13.19 9.37 -7.69
C ARG A 137 -13.27 8.33 -6.56
N LEU A 138 -14.17 7.36 -6.69
CA LEU A 138 -14.32 6.28 -5.69
C LEU A 138 -13.06 5.40 -5.61
N MET A 139 -12.43 5.10 -6.75
CA MET A 139 -11.13 4.41 -6.76
C MET A 139 -10.05 5.20 -6.03
N GLN A 140 -9.96 6.52 -6.28
CA GLN A 140 -9.00 7.39 -5.60
C GLN A 140 -9.24 7.45 -4.09
N VAL A 141 -10.51 7.51 -3.67
CA VAL A 141 -10.87 7.49 -2.24
C VAL A 141 -10.43 6.18 -1.59
N LEU A 142 -10.71 5.01 -2.21
CA LEU A 142 -10.27 3.72 -1.69
C LEU A 142 -8.76 3.67 -1.54
N THR A 143 -8.04 4.01 -2.59
CA THR A 143 -6.58 4.01 -2.58
C THR A 143 -6.04 4.91 -1.47
N GLY A 144 -6.58 6.13 -1.33
CA GLY A 144 -6.21 7.08 -0.29
C GLY A 144 -6.51 6.57 1.12
N MET A 145 -7.66 5.92 1.33
CA MET A 145 -8.06 5.36 2.64
C MET A 145 -7.16 4.20 3.06
N ILE A 146 -6.69 3.37 2.13
CA ILE A 146 -5.80 2.25 2.43
C ILE A 146 -4.34 2.69 2.52
N LEU A 147 -3.84 3.44 1.54
CA LEU A 147 -2.44 3.83 1.51
C LEU A 147 -2.12 4.98 2.47
N GLY A 148 -3.02 5.93 2.69
CA GLY A 148 -2.77 7.12 3.50
C GLY A 148 -2.31 6.80 4.93
N PRO A 149 -3.07 6.06 5.75
CA PRO A 149 -2.65 5.65 7.08
C PRO A 149 -1.38 4.79 7.08
N ALA A 150 -1.22 3.93 6.08
CA ALA A 150 -0.05 3.07 5.96
C ALA A 150 1.22 3.87 5.61
N ILE A 151 1.13 4.88 4.73
CA ILE A 151 2.22 5.82 4.43
C ILE A 151 2.57 6.62 5.69
N HIS A 152 1.56 7.15 6.39
CA HIS A 152 1.78 7.90 7.62
C HIS A 152 2.57 7.07 8.64
N ARG A 153 2.21 5.80 8.84
CA ARG A 153 2.95 4.89 9.72
C ARG A 153 4.37 4.63 9.24
N ALA A 154 4.55 4.35 7.95
CA ALA A 154 5.86 4.08 7.38
C ALA A 154 6.80 5.29 7.59
N THR A 155 6.31 6.50 7.33
CA THR A 155 7.07 7.74 7.52
C THR A 155 7.32 8.05 8.99
N TYR A 156 6.34 7.77 9.86
CA TYR A 156 6.50 7.96 11.31
C TYR A 156 7.54 7.00 11.88
N ALA A 157 7.57 5.75 11.45
CA ALA A 157 8.56 4.76 11.85
C ALA A 157 9.99 5.14 11.42
N ILE A 158 10.16 5.75 10.24
CA ILE A 158 11.45 6.28 9.77
C ILE A 158 11.90 7.45 10.67
N ALA A 159 11.04 8.45 10.83
CA ALA A 159 11.33 9.61 11.67
C ALA A 159 11.64 9.23 13.13
N TRP A 160 11.00 8.18 13.65
CA TRP A 160 11.25 7.66 14.99
C TRP A 160 12.61 6.96 15.10
N ARG A 161 12.99 6.14 14.11
CA ARG A 161 14.33 5.51 14.08
C ARG A 161 15.44 6.54 14.05
N GLU A 162 15.30 7.60 13.27
CA GLU A 162 16.28 8.69 13.19
C GLU A 162 16.39 9.46 14.51
N ARG A 163 15.28 9.67 15.22
CA ARG A 163 15.27 10.35 16.51
C ARG A 163 15.76 9.47 17.67
N SER A 164 15.55 8.17 17.63
CA SER A 164 15.98 7.25 18.70
C SER A 164 17.48 7.00 18.73
N THR A 165 18.21 7.33 17.67
CA THR A 165 19.68 7.35 17.67
C THR A 165 20.24 8.57 18.44
N VAL A 166 19.40 9.56 18.78
CA VAL A 166 19.80 10.84 19.39
C VAL A 166 19.24 11.01 20.81
N ARG A 167 18.22 10.22 21.22
CA ARG A 167 17.56 10.36 22.53
C ARG A 167 17.34 9.00 23.21
N THR A 168 17.73 8.93 24.48
CA THR A 168 17.40 7.83 25.38
C THR A 168 15.91 7.60 25.51
N HIS A 169 15.50 6.34 25.66
CA HIS A 169 14.14 5.79 25.62
C HIS A 169 13.08 6.48 26.51
N GLU A 170 13.47 7.36 27.44
CA GLU A 170 12.57 7.91 28.45
C GLU A 170 11.72 9.14 28.05
N GLN A 171 11.93 9.71 26.86
CA GLN A 171 11.21 10.93 26.43
C GLN A 171 10.25 10.74 25.26
N ALA A 172 9.80 9.55 25.03
CA ALA A 172 9.21 9.15 23.75
C ALA A 172 7.69 9.10 23.68
N ALA A 173 6.98 9.22 24.77
CA ALA A 173 5.54 9.37 24.77
C ALA A 173 5.16 10.62 25.56
N PRO A 174 4.17 11.41 25.14
CA PRO A 174 3.54 12.38 26.02
C PRO A 174 2.73 11.60 27.08
N THR A 175 3.45 10.98 28.03
CA THR A 175 2.87 10.08 29.04
C THR A 175 2.04 10.81 30.10
N ALA A 176 1.95 12.14 30.07
CA ALA A 176 1.03 12.91 30.88
C ALA A 176 0.64 14.20 30.17
N LEU A 177 -0.37 14.12 29.32
CA LEU A 177 -1.04 15.32 28.86
C LEU A 177 -1.83 15.93 30.04
N PRO A 178 -1.67 17.24 30.34
CA PRO A 178 -2.44 17.87 31.40
C PRO A 178 -3.94 17.77 31.09
N ALA A 179 -4.66 16.97 31.84
CA ALA A 179 -6.07 16.69 31.59
C ALA A 179 -6.96 17.95 31.63
N GLY A 180 -6.50 19.01 32.33
CA GLY A 180 -7.17 20.31 32.34
C GLY A 180 -7.07 21.07 31.02
N GLU A 181 -5.97 20.90 30.28
CA GLU A 181 -5.75 21.54 28.98
C GLU A 181 -6.18 20.67 27.80
N PHE A 182 -6.04 19.34 27.94
CA PHE A 182 -6.31 18.37 26.86
C PHE A 182 -7.23 17.22 27.33
N PRO A 183 -8.49 17.52 27.76
CA PRO A 183 -9.35 16.54 28.40
C PRO A 183 -9.74 15.35 27.47
N TYR A 184 -9.80 15.57 26.17
CA TYR A 184 -10.11 14.49 25.20
C TYR A 184 -8.87 13.68 24.87
N LEU A 185 -7.72 14.31 24.65
CA LEU A 185 -6.47 13.61 24.31
C LEU A 185 -5.97 12.76 25.48
N SER A 186 -6.07 13.25 26.73
CA SER A 186 -5.67 12.46 27.90
C SER A 186 -6.51 11.19 28.10
N ARG A 187 -7.77 11.18 27.64
CA ARG A 187 -8.65 9.99 27.68
C ARG A 187 -8.29 8.92 26.66
N VAL A 188 -7.62 9.29 25.58
CA VAL A 188 -7.27 8.39 24.45
C VAL A 188 -5.75 8.27 24.25
N ALA A 189 -4.95 8.73 25.22
CA ALA A 189 -3.50 8.76 25.07
C ALA A 189 -2.89 7.39 24.81
N ASP A 190 -3.35 6.35 25.52
CA ASP A 190 -2.89 4.97 25.33
C ASP A 190 -3.26 4.44 23.95
N GLN A 191 -4.50 4.71 23.49
CA GLN A 191 -4.99 4.32 22.17
C GLN A 191 -4.21 5.01 21.04
N LEU A 192 -3.78 6.27 21.23
CA LEU A 192 -2.93 6.98 20.25
C LEU A 192 -1.55 6.36 20.14
N VAL A 193 -0.99 5.86 21.25
CA VAL A 193 0.28 5.11 21.24
C VAL A 193 0.10 3.77 20.53
N ASP A 194 -0.94 3.02 20.87
CA ASP A 194 -1.25 1.73 20.25
C ASP A 194 -1.57 1.87 18.77
N TRP A 195 -2.28 2.94 18.37
CA TRP A 195 -2.55 3.22 16.95
C TRP A 195 -1.26 3.39 16.13
N SER A 196 -0.21 3.95 16.70
CA SER A 196 1.09 4.06 16.02
C SER A 196 1.81 2.72 15.86
N ARG A 197 1.43 1.69 16.63
CA ARG A 197 2.03 0.34 16.66
C ARG A 197 1.14 -0.74 16.06
N GLY A 198 -0.19 -0.55 16.09
CA GLY A 198 -1.19 -1.48 15.59
C GLY A 198 -1.28 -1.53 14.05
N PRO A 199 -2.17 -2.33 13.45
CA PRO A 199 -2.41 -2.31 12.00
C PRO A 199 -2.88 -0.90 11.59
N ALA A 200 -2.28 -0.36 10.52
CA ALA A 200 -2.60 1.00 10.04
C ALA A 200 -4.06 1.13 9.61
N ILE A 201 -4.62 0.02 9.18
CA ILE A 201 -5.97 -0.10 8.65
C ILE A 201 -6.50 -1.43 9.17
N ASP A 202 -7.73 -1.42 9.61
CA ASP A 202 -8.46 -2.59 10.05
C ASP A 202 -9.66 -2.87 9.12
N GLN A 203 -10.33 -3.96 9.41
CA GLN A 203 -11.53 -4.37 8.70
C GLN A 203 -12.61 -3.28 8.73
N LEU A 204 -12.70 -2.49 9.80
CA LEU A 204 -13.66 -1.39 9.94
C LEU A 204 -13.50 -0.34 8.84
N THR A 205 -12.27 -0.03 8.43
CA THR A 205 -12.03 0.93 7.33
C THR A 205 -12.64 0.44 6.02
N ILE A 206 -12.49 -0.85 5.70
CA ILE A 206 -13.09 -1.45 4.50
C ILE A 206 -14.62 -1.44 4.60
N GLU A 207 -15.17 -1.81 5.76
CA GLU A 207 -16.62 -1.82 5.99
C GLU A 207 -17.23 -0.43 5.84
N LEU A 208 -16.61 0.59 6.44
CA LEU A 208 -17.05 1.98 6.31
C LEU A 208 -17.02 2.46 4.85
N TRP A 209 -15.97 2.10 4.10
CA TRP A 209 -15.87 2.48 2.70
C TRP A 209 -16.93 1.79 1.85
N VAL A 210 -17.11 0.47 1.98
CA VAL A 210 -18.14 -0.28 1.24
C VAL A 210 -19.53 0.25 1.57
N ALA A 211 -19.85 0.46 2.85
CA ALA A 211 -21.15 1.04 3.25
C ALA A 211 -21.36 2.44 2.68
N SER A 212 -20.30 3.25 2.60
CA SER A 212 -20.38 4.58 1.99
C SER A 212 -20.69 4.49 0.50
N VAL A 213 -20.07 3.55 -0.23
CA VAL A 213 -20.36 3.33 -1.67
C VAL A 213 -21.80 2.82 -1.86
N GLU A 214 -22.27 1.92 -1.00
CA GLU A 214 -23.67 1.44 -1.02
C GLU A 214 -24.68 2.58 -0.85
N GLU A 215 -24.50 3.41 0.16
CA GLU A 215 -25.36 4.58 0.38
C GLU A 215 -25.33 5.55 -0.81
N LEU A 216 -24.16 5.76 -1.41
CA LEU A 216 -24.02 6.60 -2.60
C LEU A 216 -24.77 6.00 -3.81
N ALA A 217 -24.68 4.68 -4.04
CA ALA A 217 -25.39 3.97 -5.09
C ALA A 217 -26.91 4.08 -4.89
N ASP A 218 -27.39 3.96 -3.67
CA ASP A 218 -28.81 4.07 -3.35
C ASP A 218 -29.35 5.50 -3.47
N ARG A 219 -28.56 6.51 -3.15
CA ARG A 219 -28.91 7.92 -3.42
C ARG A 219 -29.05 8.19 -4.91
N GLN A 220 -28.15 7.64 -5.70
CA GLN A 220 -28.17 7.79 -7.14
C GLN A 220 -29.43 7.15 -7.77
N LYS A 221 -29.83 5.94 -7.32
CA LYS A 221 -31.07 5.29 -7.72
C LYS A 221 -32.31 6.12 -7.36
N ARG A 222 -32.27 6.87 -6.27
CA ARG A 222 -33.34 7.80 -5.82
C ARG A 222 -33.33 9.14 -6.56
N GLY A 223 -32.45 9.33 -7.56
CA GLY A 223 -32.38 10.56 -8.36
C GLY A 223 -31.65 11.72 -7.71
N MET A 224 -31.01 11.51 -6.57
CA MET A 224 -30.15 12.50 -5.91
C MET A 224 -28.78 12.53 -6.61
N ARG A 225 -28.57 13.50 -7.51
CA ARG A 225 -27.28 13.67 -8.18
C ARG A 225 -26.25 14.29 -7.25
N PHE A 226 -25.01 13.82 -7.32
CA PHE A 226 -23.88 14.53 -6.71
C PHE A 226 -23.72 15.89 -7.39
N GLU A 227 -24.00 16.98 -6.65
CA GLU A 227 -23.62 18.32 -7.03
C GLU A 227 -22.11 18.47 -6.89
N GLY A 228 -21.40 18.18 -7.96
CA GLY A 228 -19.93 18.23 -8.01
C GLY A 228 -19.42 18.39 -9.45
N ARG A 229 -20.21 19.02 -10.32
CA ARG A 229 -19.65 19.49 -11.61
C ARG A 229 -18.77 20.71 -11.33
N PRO A 230 -17.52 20.70 -11.77
CA PRO A 230 -16.81 21.96 -11.94
C PRO A 230 -17.66 22.77 -12.96
N ARG A 231 -18.07 23.97 -12.58
CA ARG A 231 -18.59 24.94 -13.55
C ARG A 231 -17.42 25.23 -14.47
N GLY A 232 -17.58 24.85 -15.76
CA GLY A 232 -16.64 25.16 -16.81
C GLY A 232 -16.49 26.65 -17.02
#